data_4f2f540e84b328ba7800c4b17979ed2f
#
_entry.id   4f2f540e84b328ba7800c4b17979ed2f
#
_cell.length_a   1.000
_cell.length_b   1.000
_cell.length_c   1.000
_cell.angle_alpha   90.00
_cell.angle_beta   90.00
_cell.angle_gamma   90.00
#
_symmetry.space_group_name_H-M   'P 1'
#
loop_
_entity.id
_entity.type
_entity.pdbx_description
1 polymer ?
#
loop_
_entity_poly.entity_id
_entity_poly.type
_entity_poly.pdbx_seq_one_letter_code
_entity_poly.pdbx_strand_id
1 'polypeptide(L)'
;MKKRNLFVVAAVFCSVVSGAQTLPYQNPNLSAKERAADLCSRLTLEEKAKLMLDQSEAIPRLGIPGFAWWSEALHGVGRNGYCTVFPSCIGMAASFDDVLLERIYTAVSDEARAKNTAQRKKGSVGRYQGLSFWTPNVNIFRDPRWGRGQETYGEDPYMNARMGLAVVRGLQGPAGHKYMKLYACAKHFAVHSGPEKTRHHFDIENLSPRDLWETYLPAFKALVQKGGVKEVMCAYQRFEGEPCCGSNRLLRQILRDEWGFKGLVVSDCGAISDFWTPGCHEVSPDAASASAKAVISGTDLECGNSYKALPDAVKAGAITEQQINTSVERLLEARFELGDFDPDSLVEWTRIPESVIASKAHKKLALDMAREQMVLLHNKNNTLPLAKDASDIVVMGPNAADSTMMWGIYYGQPTHTITVLEGMRNKLGSGVRYVKGCDITSMTESESIFGRMTGLDGKAGMTAKFWNNTDMDGQPVYEGNYSSHPQFDTGGNTVFAPGVELKDFSVRFNGNFTADKTETLCVRYLNDGRIRLIVNGDTLVNRNN
;
A
#
# COMPACT_ATOMS: atom_id res chain seq x y z
N MET A 1 32.65 15.95 -86.34
CA MET A 1 32.84 16.03 -84.90
C MET A 1 31.60 16.79 -84.32
N LYS A 2 30.64 16.09 -83.74
CA LYS A 2 29.45 16.70 -83.10
C LYS A 2 29.66 16.73 -81.60
N LYS A 3 29.71 17.95 -81.03
CA LYS A 3 29.73 18.15 -79.55
C LYS A 3 28.37 17.90 -78.96
N ARG A 4 28.26 16.96 -78.03
CA ARG A 4 27.06 16.71 -77.20
C ARG A 4 27.16 17.57 -75.95
N ASN A 5 26.26 18.50 -75.76
CA ASN A 5 26.09 19.24 -74.51
C ASN A 5 25.32 18.35 -73.52
N LEU A 6 25.93 18.08 -72.38
CA LEU A 6 25.27 17.37 -71.25
C LEU A 6 24.69 18.43 -70.30
N PHE A 7 23.38 18.50 -70.22
CA PHE A 7 22.69 19.30 -69.20
C PHE A 7 22.57 18.46 -67.94
N VAL A 8 23.27 18.87 -66.85
CA VAL A 8 23.08 18.31 -65.50
C VAL A 8 21.96 19.13 -64.84
N VAL A 9 20.79 18.50 -64.62
CA VAL A 9 19.71 19.07 -63.79
C VAL A 9 20.01 18.65 -62.35
N ALA A 10 20.45 19.61 -61.54
CA ALA A 10 20.56 19.42 -60.12
C ALA A 10 19.17 19.54 -59.46
N ALA A 11 18.57 18.42 -59.07
CA ALA A 11 17.34 18.40 -58.26
C ALA A 11 17.72 18.73 -56.82
N VAL A 12 17.37 19.93 -56.34
CA VAL A 12 17.48 20.30 -54.92
C VAL A 12 16.32 19.66 -54.20
N PHE A 13 16.56 18.57 -53.46
CA PHE A 13 15.63 18.02 -52.50
C PHE A 13 15.62 18.91 -51.25
N CYS A 14 14.68 19.82 -51.12
CA CYS A 14 14.33 20.44 -49.86
C CYS A 14 13.63 19.41 -48.99
N SER A 15 14.36 18.72 -48.13
CA SER A 15 13.79 17.96 -47.00
C SER A 15 13.18 18.97 -46.03
N VAL A 16 11.87 19.14 -46.10
CA VAL A 16 11.09 19.80 -45.05
C VAL A 16 11.16 18.84 -43.84
N VAL A 17 12.09 19.09 -42.94
CA VAL A 17 12.04 18.50 -41.60
C VAL A 17 10.86 19.15 -40.91
N SER A 18 9.69 18.51 -40.96
CA SER A 18 8.56 18.83 -40.08
C SER A 18 9.04 18.56 -38.66
N GLY A 19 9.57 19.58 -38.01
CA GLY A 19 9.81 19.54 -36.57
C GLY A 19 8.47 19.24 -35.89
N ALA A 20 8.29 18.04 -35.37
CA ALA A 20 7.12 17.73 -34.57
C ALA A 20 7.05 18.79 -33.46
N GLN A 21 6.03 19.64 -33.50
CA GLN A 21 5.84 20.69 -32.51
C GLN A 21 5.65 20.01 -31.16
N THR A 22 6.60 20.20 -30.25
CA THR A 22 6.52 19.64 -28.88
C THR A 22 5.26 20.18 -28.23
N LEU A 23 4.37 19.28 -27.83
CA LEU A 23 3.12 19.66 -27.18
C LEU A 23 3.41 20.27 -25.80
N PRO A 24 2.60 21.25 -25.32
CA PRO A 24 2.85 21.93 -24.05
C PRO A 24 3.08 20.97 -22.88
N TYR A 25 2.30 19.90 -22.74
CA TYR A 25 2.50 18.94 -21.65
C TYR A 25 3.84 18.21 -21.71
N GLN A 26 4.48 18.10 -22.89
CA GLN A 26 5.78 17.45 -23.10
C GLN A 26 6.95 18.39 -22.80
N ASN A 27 6.71 19.69 -22.59
CA ASN A 27 7.76 20.67 -22.35
C ASN A 27 8.12 20.73 -20.84
N PRO A 28 9.28 20.22 -20.43
CA PRO A 28 9.67 20.21 -19.01
C PRO A 28 9.96 21.59 -18.42
N ASN A 29 10.00 22.66 -19.23
CA ASN A 29 10.21 24.03 -18.77
C ASN A 29 8.91 24.73 -18.34
N LEU A 30 7.74 24.18 -18.70
CA LEU A 30 6.45 24.65 -18.20
C LEU A 30 6.19 24.10 -16.80
N SER A 31 5.35 24.80 -16.02
CA SER A 31 4.94 24.34 -14.70
C SER A 31 4.13 23.04 -14.78
N ALA A 32 4.15 22.24 -13.73
CA ALA A 32 3.34 21.03 -13.63
C ALA A 32 1.85 21.31 -13.86
N LYS A 33 1.36 22.45 -13.35
CA LYS A 33 -0.04 22.89 -13.53
C LYS A 33 -0.40 23.21 -14.97
N GLU A 34 0.45 23.95 -15.71
CA GLU A 34 0.22 24.26 -17.12
C GLU A 34 0.22 22.99 -17.97
N ARG A 35 1.16 22.08 -17.69
CA ARG A 35 1.26 20.79 -18.37
C ARG A 35 0.05 19.91 -18.08
N ALA A 36 -0.42 19.88 -16.83
CA ALA A 36 -1.60 19.12 -16.42
C ALA A 36 -2.87 19.62 -17.13
N ALA A 37 -3.08 20.93 -17.21
CA ALA A 37 -4.22 21.53 -17.89
C ALA A 37 -4.23 21.20 -19.40
N ASP A 38 -3.07 21.34 -20.08
CA ASP A 38 -2.95 20.98 -21.50
C ASP A 38 -3.22 19.47 -21.72
N LEU A 39 -2.64 18.60 -20.90
CA LEU A 39 -2.84 17.16 -21.03
C LEU A 39 -4.29 16.75 -20.75
N CYS A 40 -4.92 17.32 -19.71
CA CYS A 40 -6.32 17.08 -19.35
C CYS A 40 -7.27 17.42 -20.50
N SER A 41 -7.01 18.53 -21.22
CA SER A 41 -7.82 18.95 -22.37
C SER A 41 -7.80 17.99 -23.56
N ARG A 42 -6.82 17.07 -23.60
CA ARG A 42 -6.63 16.10 -24.68
C ARG A 42 -7.24 14.74 -24.39
N LEU A 43 -7.71 14.51 -23.15
CA LEU A 43 -8.28 13.25 -22.68
C LEU A 43 -9.76 13.14 -23.01
N THR A 44 -10.22 11.94 -23.37
CA THR A 44 -11.65 11.63 -23.40
C THR A 44 -12.20 11.47 -22.00
N LEU A 45 -13.52 11.50 -21.85
CA LEU A 45 -14.17 11.33 -20.55
C LEU A 45 -13.86 9.94 -19.94
N GLU A 46 -13.85 8.90 -20.74
CA GLU A 46 -13.52 7.53 -20.34
C GLU A 46 -12.05 7.42 -19.88
N GLU A 47 -11.12 8.08 -20.59
CA GLU A 47 -9.71 8.13 -20.17
C GLU A 47 -9.53 8.88 -18.84
N LYS A 48 -10.28 9.98 -18.65
CA LYS A 48 -10.28 10.72 -17.37
C LYS A 48 -10.74 9.83 -16.21
N ALA A 49 -11.85 9.10 -16.39
CA ALA A 49 -12.35 8.18 -15.36
C ALA A 49 -11.33 7.09 -15.00
N LYS A 50 -10.61 6.54 -15.99
CA LYS A 50 -9.57 5.53 -15.78
C LYS A 50 -8.34 6.07 -15.06
N LEU A 51 -7.97 7.34 -15.28
CA LEU A 51 -6.87 7.98 -14.56
C LEU A 51 -7.20 8.25 -13.09
N MET A 52 -8.47 8.32 -12.72
CA MET A 52 -8.93 8.57 -11.36
C MET A 52 -9.02 7.30 -10.49
N LEU A 53 -8.49 6.17 -10.95
CA LEU A 53 -8.39 4.91 -10.20
C LEU A 53 -6.98 4.70 -9.65
N ASP A 54 -6.84 4.00 -8.53
CA ASP A 54 -5.54 3.71 -7.88
C ASP A 54 -4.55 2.96 -8.79
N GLN A 55 -5.06 2.22 -9.77
CA GLN A 55 -4.32 1.64 -10.89
C GLN A 55 -4.70 2.41 -12.16
N SER A 56 -4.11 3.59 -12.34
CA SER A 56 -4.35 4.40 -13.53
C SER A 56 -3.83 3.69 -14.79
N GLU A 57 -4.70 3.43 -15.74
CA GLU A 57 -4.33 2.77 -17.00
C GLU A 57 -3.42 3.66 -17.86
N ALA A 58 -2.57 3.03 -18.69
CA ALA A 58 -1.79 3.73 -19.70
C ALA A 58 -2.70 4.31 -20.80
N ILE A 59 -2.31 5.46 -21.38
CA ILE A 59 -2.96 6.07 -22.54
C ILE A 59 -1.93 6.20 -23.66
N PRO A 60 -1.70 5.11 -24.45
CA PRO A 60 -0.59 5.04 -25.39
C PRO A 60 -0.63 6.13 -26.47
N ARG A 61 -1.83 6.56 -26.94
CA ARG A 61 -1.95 7.61 -27.95
C ARG A 61 -1.37 8.97 -27.54
N LEU A 62 -1.24 9.21 -26.22
CA LEU A 62 -0.64 10.41 -25.63
C LEU A 62 0.72 10.12 -24.97
N GLY A 63 1.23 8.90 -25.08
CA GLY A 63 2.49 8.52 -24.44
C GLY A 63 2.43 8.49 -22.91
N ILE A 64 1.23 8.36 -22.32
CA ILE A 64 1.05 8.33 -20.87
C ILE A 64 1.23 6.90 -20.38
N PRO A 65 2.22 6.63 -19.51
CA PRO A 65 2.37 5.32 -18.87
C PRO A 65 1.27 5.08 -17.83
N GLY A 66 1.02 3.82 -17.50
CA GLY A 66 0.22 3.46 -16.33
C GLY A 66 0.87 3.96 -15.05
N PHE A 67 0.06 4.22 -14.01
CA PHE A 67 0.55 4.70 -12.73
C PHE A 67 -0.14 3.98 -11.57
N ALA A 68 0.65 3.52 -10.60
CA ALA A 68 0.16 2.89 -9.39
C ALA A 68 0.25 3.89 -8.23
N TRP A 69 -0.91 4.31 -7.72
CA TRP A 69 -0.99 5.28 -6.63
C TRP A 69 -0.76 4.64 -5.27
N TRP A 70 -1.20 3.39 -5.09
CA TRP A 70 -1.10 2.74 -3.80
C TRP A 70 0.29 2.17 -3.54
N SER A 71 1.06 2.84 -2.69
CA SER A 71 2.23 2.30 -2.00
C SER A 71 2.13 2.58 -0.51
N GLU A 72 2.85 1.80 0.31
CA GLU A 72 2.82 1.91 1.77
C GLU A 72 4.24 2.00 2.34
N ALA A 73 4.39 2.80 3.38
CA ALA A 73 5.67 2.97 4.05
C ALA A 73 5.52 3.26 5.55
N LEU A 74 4.67 2.53 6.26
CA LEU A 74 4.47 2.77 7.70
C LEU A 74 5.76 2.64 8.49
N HIS A 75 6.61 1.68 8.15
CA HIS A 75 7.92 1.49 8.82
C HIS A 75 8.96 0.82 7.91
N GLY A 76 9.04 1.29 6.68
CA GLY A 76 9.83 0.78 5.56
C GLY A 76 8.96 0.57 4.34
N VAL A 77 9.55 0.36 3.15
CA VAL A 77 8.79 0.17 1.90
C VAL A 77 7.97 -1.12 1.98
N GLY A 78 6.67 -0.98 2.08
CA GLY A 78 5.74 -2.11 2.27
C GLY A 78 5.50 -2.90 1.00
N ARG A 79 5.37 -4.23 1.14
CA ARG A 79 4.90 -5.18 0.11
C ARG A 79 5.60 -5.09 -1.25
N ASN A 80 6.85 -4.64 -1.26
CA ASN A 80 7.66 -4.49 -2.47
C ASN A 80 9.03 -5.18 -2.32
N GLY A 81 9.03 -6.46 -1.92
CA GLY A 81 10.25 -7.26 -1.77
C GLY A 81 11.17 -6.80 -0.63
N TYR A 82 12.48 -7.03 -0.78
CA TYR A 82 13.44 -6.69 0.26
C TYR A 82 13.56 -5.19 0.50
N CYS A 83 13.61 -4.80 1.78
CA CYS A 83 13.85 -3.43 2.22
C CYS A 83 14.42 -3.42 3.64
N THR A 84 14.74 -2.23 4.16
CA THR A 84 14.94 -2.04 5.59
C THR A 84 13.57 -1.98 6.27
N VAL A 85 13.35 -2.85 7.26
CA VAL A 85 12.17 -2.80 8.13
C VAL A 85 12.58 -2.12 9.43
N PHE A 86 11.89 -1.03 9.74
CA PHE A 86 12.08 -0.24 10.97
C PHE A 86 11.09 -0.72 12.05
N PRO A 87 11.26 -0.32 13.32
CA PRO A 87 10.24 -0.55 14.33
C PRO A 87 8.87 -0.01 13.91
N SER A 88 7.77 -0.56 14.46
CA SER A 88 6.43 -0.08 14.18
C SER A 88 6.23 1.38 14.60
N CYS A 89 5.27 2.08 13.98
CA CYS A 89 5.02 3.50 14.22
C CYS A 89 4.82 3.82 15.71
N ILE A 90 4.02 3.03 16.41
CA ILE A 90 3.76 3.21 17.83
C ILE A 90 5.05 3.05 18.69
N GLY A 91 5.94 2.13 18.29
CA GLY A 91 7.24 1.99 18.92
C GLY A 91 8.16 3.18 18.63
N MET A 92 8.25 3.59 17.37
CA MET A 92 9.05 4.77 16.99
C MET A 92 8.59 6.03 17.72
N ALA A 93 7.28 6.20 17.97
CA ALA A 93 6.75 7.32 18.73
C ALA A 93 7.25 7.33 20.18
N ALA A 94 7.47 6.15 20.79
CA ALA A 94 7.98 6.05 22.17
C ALA A 94 9.41 6.59 22.35
N SER A 95 10.15 6.81 21.27
CA SER A 95 11.46 7.48 21.31
C SER A 95 11.36 8.99 21.57
N PHE A 96 10.25 9.64 21.24
CA PHE A 96 10.07 11.10 21.21
C PHE A 96 11.08 11.84 20.29
N ASP A 97 11.79 11.10 19.41
CA ASP A 97 12.81 11.65 18.49
C ASP A 97 12.27 11.80 17.06
N ASP A 98 11.68 12.95 16.78
CA ASP A 98 11.19 13.30 15.45
C ASP A 98 12.34 13.57 14.45
N VAL A 99 13.54 13.91 14.93
CA VAL A 99 14.72 14.13 14.07
C VAL A 99 15.24 12.79 13.52
N LEU A 100 15.38 11.77 14.39
CA LEU A 100 15.75 10.43 13.95
C LEU A 100 14.66 9.85 13.03
N LEU A 101 13.39 10.11 13.35
CA LEU A 101 12.27 9.66 12.51
C LEU A 101 12.33 10.26 11.10
N GLU A 102 12.62 11.56 10.96
CA GLU A 102 12.78 12.20 9.65
C GLU A 102 13.93 11.55 8.85
N ARG A 103 15.05 11.25 9.49
CA ARG A 103 16.18 10.52 8.87
C ARG A 103 15.78 9.12 8.42
N ILE A 104 14.96 8.41 9.19
CA ILE A 104 14.43 7.09 8.83
C ILE A 104 13.57 7.21 7.56
N TYR A 105 12.64 8.15 7.52
CA TYR A 105 11.78 8.29 6.35
C TYR A 105 12.51 8.88 5.13
N THR A 106 13.61 9.59 5.32
CA THR A 106 14.55 9.93 4.24
C THR A 106 15.17 8.66 3.65
N ALA A 107 15.63 7.72 4.50
CA ALA A 107 16.14 6.43 4.03
C ALA A 107 15.05 5.57 3.34
N VAL A 108 13.83 5.56 3.88
CA VAL A 108 12.68 4.89 3.25
C VAL A 108 12.40 5.46 1.86
N SER A 109 12.43 6.77 1.71
CA SER A 109 12.18 7.42 0.42
C SER A 109 13.32 7.17 -0.59
N ASP A 110 14.57 7.00 -0.13
CA ASP A 110 15.69 6.57 -0.97
C ASP A 110 15.46 5.14 -1.50
N GLU A 111 15.10 4.21 -0.62
CA GLU A 111 14.79 2.83 -1.04
C GLU A 111 13.59 2.78 -1.99
N ALA A 112 12.54 3.57 -1.74
CA ALA A 112 11.36 3.65 -2.59
C ALA A 112 11.71 4.13 -4.01
N ARG A 113 12.50 5.20 -4.12
CA ARG A 113 12.95 5.73 -5.42
C ARG A 113 13.85 4.74 -6.16
N ALA A 114 14.81 4.11 -5.48
CA ALA A 114 15.67 3.10 -6.08
C ALA A 114 14.83 1.94 -6.66
N LYS A 115 13.84 1.44 -5.89
CA LYS A 115 12.93 0.38 -6.34
C LYS A 115 12.07 0.81 -7.52
N ASN A 116 11.44 2.00 -7.47
CA ASN A 116 10.63 2.51 -8.57
C ASN A 116 11.46 2.66 -9.86
N THR A 117 12.66 3.22 -9.76
CA THR A 117 13.56 3.35 -10.91
C THR A 117 13.92 1.99 -11.52
N ALA A 118 14.18 0.98 -10.69
CA ALA A 118 14.47 -0.38 -11.15
C ALA A 118 13.24 -1.02 -11.83
N GLN A 119 12.02 -0.81 -11.32
CA GLN A 119 10.79 -1.33 -11.93
C GLN A 119 10.46 -0.61 -13.25
N ARG A 120 10.60 0.71 -13.32
CA ARG A 120 10.42 1.48 -14.57
C ARG A 120 11.33 0.96 -15.68
N LYS A 121 12.59 0.64 -15.39
CA LYS A 121 13.52 0.03 -16.35
C LYS A 121 13.08 -1.34 -16.86
N LYS A 122 12.25 -2.06 -16.09
CA LYS A 122 11.65 -3.34 -16.52
C LYS A 122 10.36 -3.16 -17.33
N GLY A 123 9.89 -1.92 -17.49
CA GLY A 123 8.74 -1.56 -18.32
C GLY A 123 7.37 -1.63 -17.62
N SER A 124 7.32 -1.90 -16.31
CA SER A 124 6.04 -1.91 -15.57
C SER A 124 6.21 -1.42 -14.14
N VAL A 125 5.21 -0.65 -13.66
CA VAL A 125 5.09 -0.25 -12.27
C VAL A 125 3.70 -0.70 -11.79
N GLY A 126 3.68 -1.67 -10.90
CA GLY A 126 2.45 -2.20 -10.30
C GLY A 126 2.15 -1.58 -8.93
N ARG A 127 1.09 -2.10 -8.29
CA ARG A 127 0.73 -1.74 -6.91
C ARG A 127 1.92 -1.93 -5.96
N TYR A 128 2.11 -1.04 -5.01
CA TYR A 128 3.25 -0.93 -4.09
C TYR A 128 4.60 -0.56 -4.72
N GLN A 129 4.63 -0.23 -6.00
CA GLN A 129 5.85 0.11 -6.74
C GLN A 129 5.87 1.57 -7.21
N GLY A 130 4.79 2.32 -6.95
CA GLY A 130 4.63 3.72 -7.31
C GLY A 130 5.38 4.70 -6.42
N LEU A 131 5.08 5.98 -6.59
CA LEU A 131 5.74 7.11 -5.90
C LEU A 131 4.80 7.87 -4.95
N SER A 132 3.54 7.48 -4.87
CA SER A 132 2.56 7.93 -3.88
C SER A 132 2.51 6.92 -2.74
N PHE A 133 2.73 7.37 -1.52
CA PHE A 133 2.79 6.54 -0.32
C PHE A 133 1.71 6.94 0.67
N TRP A 134 0.78 6.03 0.96
CA TRP A 134 -0.35 6.28 1.84
C TRP A 134 0.05 6.18 3.32
N THR A 135 0.94 7.07 3.69
CA THR A 135 1.62 7.22 4.98
C THR A 135 1.89 8.71 5.23
N PRO A 136 1.73 9.23 6.47
CA PRO A 136 1.51 8.56 7.75
C PRO A 136 0.04 8.33 8.14
N ASN A 137 -0.20 7.36 9.03
CA ASN A 137 -1.45 7.25 9.77
C ASN A 137 -1.37 8.09 11.05
N VAL A 138 -2.11 9.19 11.10
CA VAL A 138 -2.13 10.12 12.24
C VAL A 138 -3.45 10.10 13.01
N ASN A 139 -4.21 9.01 12.90
CA ASN A 139 -5.38 8.79 13.72
C ASN A 139 -4.99 8.59 15.20
N ILE A 140 -5.89 8.97 16.09
CA ILE A 140 -5.68 8.89 17.54
C ILE A 140 -5.92 7.48 18.05
N PHE A 141 -4.93 6.86 18.68
CA PHE A 141 -5.05 5.54 19.29
C PHE A 141 -5.73 5.62 20.65
N ARG A 142 -7.06 5.57 20.67
CA ARG A 142 -7.86 5.76 21.89
C ARG A 142 -8.14 4.47 22.66
N ASP A 143 -8.31 3.36 21.97
CA ASP A 143 -8.72 2.09 22.57
C ASP A 143 -7.72 1.00 22.17
N PRO A 144 -7.10 0.27 23.13
CA PRO A 144 -6.12 -0.78 22.85
C PRO A 144 -6.70 -1.96 22.06
N ARG A 145 -8.01 -2.10 21.97
CA ARG A 145 -8.70 -3.12 21.15
C ARG A 145 -8.72 -2.76 19.66
N TRP A 146 -8.39 -1.53 19.30
CA TRP A 146 -8.34 -1.13 17.89
C TRP A 146 -7.16 -1.79 17.19
N GLY A 147 -7.43 -2.71 16.24
CA GLY A 147 -6.43 -3.54 15.57
C GLY A 147 -5.41 -2.77 14.72
N ARG A 148 -5.67 -1.51 14.38
CA ARG A 148 -4.77 -0.63 13.62
C ARG A 148 -4.00 0.40 14.47
N GLY A 149 -4.15 0.35 15.79
CA GLY A 149 -3.45 1.29 16.68
C GLY A 149 -1.93 1.30 16.50
N GLN A 150 -1.32 0.16 16.20
CA GLN A 150 0.10 0.03 15.92
C GLN A 150 0.60 0.84 14.70
N GLU A 151 -0.30 1.24 13.80
CA GLU A 151 0.04 2.05 12.63
C GLU A 151 0.24 3.52 12.99
N THR A 152 -0.17 3.95 14.18
CA THR A 152 -0.26 5.34 14.62
C THR A 152 0.89 5.71 15.56
N TYR A 153 0.96 6.98 15.93
CA TYR A 153 1.96 7.52 16.87
C TYR A 153 1.42 7.72 18.28
N GLY A 154 0.30 7.08 18.63
CA GLY A 154 -0.27 7.07 19.97
C GLY A 154 -1.55 7.88 20.12
N GLU A 155 -1.89 8.21 21.38
CA GLU A 155 -3.14 8.86 21.74
C GLU A 155 -3.07 10.40 21.79
N ASP A 156 -1.87 10.95 21.81
CA ASP A 156 -1.64 12.39 21.94
C ASP A 156 -1.65 13.09 20.58
N PRO A 157 -2.53 14.10 20.35
CA PRO A 157 -2.64 14.81 19.07
C PRO A 157 -1.37 15.58 18.69
N TYR A 158 -0.64 16.12 19.66
CA TYR A 158 0.60 16.84 19.43
C TYR A 158 1.72 15.91 18.99
N MET A 159 1.85 14.75 19.65
CA MET A 159 2.79 13.71 19.27
C MET A 159 2.53 13.21 17.85
N ASN A 160 1.26 12.90 17.52
CA ASN A 160 0.89 12.51 16.16
C ASN A 160 1.24 13.60 15.14
N ALA A 161 1.04 14.87 15.48
CA ALA A 161 1.43 15.97 14.60
C ALA A 161 2.95 16.06 14.41
N ARG A 162 3.75 15.97 15.49
CA ARG A 162 5.22 16.06 15.45
C ARG A 162 5.82 14.92 14.62
N MET A 163 5.43 13.69 14.95
CA MET A 163 5.92 12.50 14.24
C MET A 163 5.44 12.48 12.78
N GLY A 164 4.15 12.80 12.55
CA GLY A 164 3.62 12.91 11.19
C GLY A 164 4.35 13.95 10.32
N LEU A 165 4.72 15.10 10.88
CA LEU A 165 5.53 16.12 10.17
C LEU A 165 6.90 15.60 9.77
N ALA A 166 7.58 14.85 10.65
CA ALA A 166 8.87 14.22 10.35
C ALA A 166 8.75 13.21 9.20
N VAL A 167 7.69 12.40 9.23
CA VAL A 167 7.38 11.44 8.14
C VAL A 167 7.16 12.15 6.81
N VAL A 168 6.32 13.18 6.79
CA VAL A 168 6.03 13.94 5.56
C VAL A 168 7.32 14.55 4.97
N ARG A 169 8.14 15.18 5.81
CA ARG A 169 9.41 15.77 5.35
C ARG A 169 10.38 14.73 4.80
N GLY A 170 10.54 13.62 5.51
CA GLY A 170 11.43 12.53 5.07
C GLY A 170 10.98 11.87 3.77
N LEU A 171 9.67 11.65 3.59
CA LEU A 171 9.12 11.06 2.37
C LEU A 171 9.15 12.02 1.19
N GLN A 172 8.68 13.26 1.36
CA GLN A 172 8.55 14.21 0.26
C GLN A 172 9.89 14.82 -0.17
N GLY A 173 10.91 14.70 0.69
CA GLY A 173 12.26 15.24 0.45
C GLY A 173 12.37 16.74 0.75
N PRO A 174 13.56 17.31 0.62
CA PRO A 174 13.83 18.71 0.94
C PRO A 174 13.12 19.65 -0.04
N ALA A 175 12.76 20.84 0.44
CA ALA A 175 12.19 21.89 -0.38
C ALA A 175 13.19 22.43 -1.41
N GLY A 176 12.68 23.02 -2.49
CA GLY A 176 13.49 23.68 -3.52
C GLY A 176 13.96 22.81 -4.67
N HIS A 177 13.67 21.51 -4.64
CA HIS A 177 13.89 20.63 -5.79
C HIS A 177 12.78 20.82 -6.83
N LYS A 178 13.14 20.63 -8.10
CA LYS A 178 12.16 20.69 -9.20
C LYS A 178 11.13 19.59 -9.11
N TYR A 179 11.56 18.39 -8.72
CA TYR A 179 10.70 17.22 -8.59
C TYR A 179 10.58 16.80 -7.12
N MET A 180 9.37 16.44 -6.73
CA MET A 180 9.12 15.83 -5.42
C MET A 180 9.77 14.47 -5.35
N LYS A 181 10.30 14.10 -4.18
CA LYS A 181 10.89 12.78 -4.02
C LYS A 181 9.81 11.70 -3.99
N LEU A 182 8.81 11.83 -3.12
CA LEU A 182 7.61 11.02 -3.06
C LEU A 182 6.42 11.92 -2.71
N TYR A 183 5.22 11.41 -2.85
CA TYR A 183 4.04 11.95 -2.21
C TYR A 183 3.78 11.19 -0.90
N ALA A 184 3.55 11.92 0.18
CA ALA A 184 3.07 11.42 1.45
C ALA A 184 1.57 11.68 1.57
N CYS A 185 0.84 10.78 2.26
CA CYS A 185 -0.61 10.84 2.42
C CYS A 185 -1.00 10.76 3.88
N ALA A 186 -1.61 11.81 4.41
CA ALA A 186 -2.16 11.81 5.77
C ALA A 186 -3.46 11.00 5.82
N LYS A 187 -3.54 9.99 6.70
CA LYS A 187 -4.70 9.10 6.77
C LYS A 187 -5.14 8.81 8.21
N HIS A 188 -6.36 8.46 8.42
CA HIS A 188 -7.55 8.48 7.58
C HIS A 188 -8.43 9.66 8.02
N PHE A 189 -8.75 10.57 7.14
CA PHE A 189 -9.44 11.84 7.44
C PHE A 189 -10.96 11.66 7.35
N ALA A 190 -11.70 11.79 8.47
CA ALA A 190 -11.23 12.10 9.80
C ALA A 190 -11.97 11.27 10.84
N VAL A 191 -11.49 11.38 12.11
CA VAL A 191 -12.14 10.73 13.27
C VAL A 191 -12.19 9.21 13.15
N HIS A 192 -11.18 8.57 12.58
CA HIS A 192 -11.08 7.11 12.46
C HIS A 192 -10.17 6.55 13.58
N SER A 193 -10.76 5.86 14.55
CA SER A 193 -10.06 5.24 15.69
C SER A 193 -10.68 3.89 16.08
N GLY A 194 -11.26 3.19 15.10
CA GLY A 194 -12.03 1.95 15.29
C GLY A 194 -13.50 2.23 15.62
N PRO A 195 -14.27 1.17 15.77
CA PRO A 195 -13.92 -0.25 15.69
C PRO A 195 -13.79 -0.74 14.23
N GLU A 196 -12.77 -1.57 13.94
CA GLU A 196 -12.52 -2.06 12.58
C GLU A 196 -13.63 -2.92 12.02
N LYS A 197 -14.30 -3.73 12.86
CA LYS A 197 -15.39 -4.63 12.44
C LYS A 197 -16.54 -3.89 11.77
N THR A 198 -16.79 -2.63 12.17
CA THR A 198 -17.96 -1.85 11.72
C THR A 198 -17.57 -0.65 10.85
N ARG A 199 -16.32 -0.52 10.44
CA ARG A 199 -15.78 0.66 9.73
C ARG A 199 -16.55 1.05 8.47
N HIS A 200 -17.21 0.09 7.80
CA HIS A 200 -17.93 0.28 6.55
C HIS A 200 -19.37 0.79 6.72
N HIS A 201 -19.91 0.84 7.96
CA HIS A 201 -21.30 1.23 8.18
C HIS A 201 -21.54 2.11 9.41
N PHE A 202 -20.51 2.31 10.24
CA PHE A 202 -20.67 3.10 11.44
C PHE A 202 -20.70 4.61 11.14
N ASP A 203 -21.44 5.36 11.95
CA ASP A 203 -21.56 6.82 11.86
C ASP A 203 -21.08 7.48 13.14
N ILE A 204 -20.31 8.57 12.99
CA ILE A 204 -19.89 9.39 14.13
C ILE A 204 -20.91 10.49 14.32
N GLU A 205 -21.88 10.19 15.14
CA GLU A 205 -22.89 11.15 15.57
C GLU A 205 -22.49 11.82 16.89
N ASN A 206 -22.95 13.04 17.10
CA ASN A 206 -22.83 13.74 18.37
C ASN A 206 -21.41 13.94 18.91
N LEU A 207 -20.39 13.98 18.03
CA LEU A 207 -19.03 14.33 18.45
C LEU A 207 -19.02 15.80 18.91
N SER A 208 -18.45 16.06 20.09
CA SER A 208 -18.33 17.44 20.56
C SER A 208 -17.41 18.25 19.65
N PRO A 209 -17.69 19.54 19.39
CA PRO A 209 -16.79 20.40 18.66
C PRO A 209 -15.38 20.43 19.27
N ARG A 210 -15.28 20.36 20.59
CA ARG A 210 -14.02 20.30 21.30
C ARG A 210 -13.21 19.07 20.93
N ASP A 211 -13.82 17.88 20.97
CA ASP A 211 -13.13 16.64 20.61
C ASP A 211 -12.67 16.67 19.14
N LEU A 212 -13.52 17.17 18.24
CA LEU A 212 -13.16 17.31 16.84
C LEU A 212 -11.92 18.19 16.64
N TRP A 213 -11.94 19.40 17.22
CA TRP A 213 -10.93 20.44 16.96
C TRP A 213 -9.68 20.32 17.83
N GLU A 214 -9.77 19.73 19.02
CA GLU A 214 -8.62 19.59 19.93
C GLU A 214 -7.98 18.19 19.90
N THR A 215 -8.70 17.17 19.43
CA THR A 215 -8.19 15.79 19.43
C THR A 215 -7.99 15.23 18.02
N TYR A 216 -9.04 15.23 17.18
CA TYR A 216 -8.98 14.48 15.92
C TYR A 216 -8.39 15.24 14.73
N LEU A 217 -8.57 16.54 14.67
CA LEU A 217 -8.11 17.35 13.54
C LEU A 217 -6.70 17.95 13.66
N PRO A 218 -6.11 18.18 14.86
CA PRO A 218 -4.84 18.92 14.97
C PRO A 218 -3.68 18.32 14.19
N ALA A 219 -3.53 16.99 14.18
CA ALA A 219 -2.46 16.33 13.44
C ALA A 219 -2.62 16.57 11.93
N PHE A 220 -3.80 16.35 11.37
CA PHE A 220 -4.08 16.62 9.95
C PHE A 220 -3.83 18.08 9.58
N LYS A 221 -4.32 19.02 10.40
CA LYS A 221 -4.09 20.46 10.20
C LYS A 221 -2.60 20.79 10.15
N ALA A 222 -1.82 20.22 11.06
CA ALA A 222 -0.37 20.41 11.10
C ALA A 222 0.30 19.88 9.83
N LEU A 223 -0.06 18.67 9.38
CA LEU A 223 0.51 18.07 8.18
C LEU A 223 0.16 18.88 6.92
N VAL A 224 -1.06 19.41 6.84
CA VAL A 224 -1.50 20.26 5.73
C VAL A 224 -0.76 21.59 5.74
N GLN A 225 -0.87 22.35 6.85
CA GLN A 225 -0.45 23.75 6.89
C GLN A 225 1.04 23.93 7.16
N LYS A 226 1.69 23.03 7.91
CA LYS A 226 3.11 23.11 8.27
C LYS A 226 3.97 22.09 7.51
N GLY A 227 3.41 20.93 7.20
CA GLY A 227 4.10 19.84 6.50
C GLY A 227 4.00 19.93 4.98
N GLY A 228 3.00 20.62 4.45
CA GLY A 228 2.73 20.66 3.02
C GLY A 228 2.48 19.25 2.43
N VAL A 229 1.78 18.39 3.21
CA VAL A 229 1.47 17.05 2.76
C VAL A 229 0.71 17.09 1.43
N LYS A 230 1.07 16.22 0.50
CA LYS A 230 0.56 16.24 -0.88
C LYS A 230 -0.73 15.45 -1.07
N GLU A 231 -1.00 14.49 -0.19
CA GLU A 231 -2.22 13.70 -0.24
C GLU A 231 -2.89 13.59 1.13
N VAL A 232 -4.21 13.44 1.12
CA VAL A 232 -5.04 13.13 2.29
C VAL A 232 -5.98 12.00 1.91
N MET A 233 -6.05 10.95 2.72
CA MET A 233 -6.98 9.85 2.51
C MET A 233 -8.22 10.02 3.38
N CYS A 234 -9.41 10.07 2.78
CA CYS A 234 -10.65 10.08 3.52
C CYS A 234 -10.99 8.70 4.09
N ALA A 235 -11.60 8.68 5.28
CA ALA A 235 -11.86 7.47 6.04
C ALA A 235 -13.09 6.71 5.51
N TYR A 236 -13.23 5.44 5.94
CA TYR A 236 -14.33 4.57 5.55
C TYR A 236 -15.69 5.04 6.04
N GLN A 237 -15.78 5.37 7.35
CA GLN A 237 -17.05 5.58 8.02
C GLN A 237 -17.77 6.87 7.62
N ARG A 238 -18.98 7.04 8.13
CA ARG A 238 -19.70 8.31 8.06
C ARG A 238 -19.29 9.25 9.21
N PHE A 239 -19.48 10.52 8.98
CA PHE A 239 -19.36 11.59 9.94
C PHE A 239 -20.56 12.52 9.80
N GLU A 240 -21.37 12.63 10.86
CA GLU A 240 -22.60 13.42 10.87
C GLU A 240 -23.56 13.05 9.71
N GLY A 241 -23.71 11.75 9.46
CA GLY A 241 -24.58 11.20 8.42
C GLY A 241 -23.99 11.17 7.02
N GLU A 242 -22.86 11.86 6.75
CA GLU A 242 -22.20 11.86 5.45
C GLU A 242 -21.00 10.91 5.43
N PRO A 243 -20.78 10.10 4.37
CA PRO A 243 -19.54 9.38 4.20
C PRO A 243 -18.35 10.34 4.24
N CYS A 244 -17.28 10.01 4.95
CA CYS A 244 -16.10 10.88 5.00
C CYS A 244 -15.56 11.22 3.60
N CYS A 245 -15.59 10.26 2.66
CA CYS A 245 -15.18 10.48 1.26
C CYS A 245 -16.22 11.26 0.42
N GLY A 246 -17.38 11.56 0.97
CA GLY A 246 -18.44 12.37 0.34
C GLY A 246 -18.87 13.56 1.21
N SER A 247 -18.09 13.93 2.22
CA SER A 247 -18.48 14.98 3.18
C SER A 247 -18.00 16.36 2.71
N ASN A 248 -18.96 17.23 2.41
CA ASN A 248 -18.66 18.63 2.12
C ASN A 248 -18.02 19.36 3.30
N ARG A 249 -18.45 19.03 4.53
CA ARG A 249 -17.89 19.65 5.75
C ARG A 249 -16.42 19.31 5.91
N LEU A 250 -16.05 18.03 5.82
CA LEU A 250 -14.67 17.59 6.00
C LEU A 250 -13.78 18.02 4.84
N LEU A 251 -14.15 17.67 3.61
CA LEU A 251 -13.26 17.79 2.46
C LEU A 251 -13.23 19.19 1.84
N ARG A 252 -14.38 19.89 1.78
CA ARG A 252 -14.43 21.25 1.23
C ARG A 252 -14.21 22.31 2.29
N GLN A 253 -15.13 22.42 3.27
CA GLN A 253 -15.10 23.52 4.21
C GLN A 253 -13.83 23.49 5.08
N ILE A 254 -13.53 22.37 5.74
CA ILE A 254 -12.37 22.26 6.64
C ILE A 254 -11.07 22.10 5.85
N LEU A 255 -10.96 21.04 5.04
CA LEU A 255 -9.68 20.70 4.42
C LEU A 255 -9.24 21.73 3.37
N ARG A 256 -10.14 22.06 2.39
CA ARG A 256 -9.77 22.94 1.27
C ARG A 256 -9.93 24.41 1.56
N ASP A 257 -11.10 24.82 2.10
CA ASP A 257 -11.40 26.25 2.24
C ASP A 257 -10.70 26.84 3.48
N GLU A 258 -10.82 26.20 4.65
CA GLU A 258 -10.23 26.73 5.88
C GLU A 258 -8.72 26.48 5.98
N TRP A 259 -8.25 25.25 5.65
CA TRP A 259 -6.83 24.94 5.76
C TRP A 259 -6.03 25.20 4.49
N GLY A 260 -6.69 25.48 3.37
CA GLY A 260 -6.06 25.84 2.11
C GLY A 260 -5.41 24.67 1.37
N PHE A 261 -5.82 23.42 1.64
CA PHE A 261 -5.25 22.23 1.00
C PHE A 261 -5.44 22.25 -0.52
N LYS A 262 -4.34 22.08 -1.27
CA LYS A 262 -4.32 22.08 -2.74
C LYS A 262 -3.99 20.71 -3.33
N GLY A 263 -3.58 19.77 -2.50
CA GLY A 263 -3.18 18.42 -2.95
C GLY A 263 -4.36 17.50 -3.27
N LEU A 264 -4.05 16.22 -3.37
CA LEU A 264 -4.99 15.16 -3.72
C LEU A 264 -5.77 14.66 -2.50
N VAL A 265 -7.05 14.33 -2.71
CA VAL A 265 -7.81 13.51 -1.79
C VAL A 265 -8.03 12.15 -2.43
N VAL A 266 -7.58 11.09 -1.76
CA VAL A 266 -7.81 9.70 -2.15
C VAL A 266 -8.81 9.03 -1.22
N SER A 267 -9.66 8.16 -1.74
CA SER A 267 -10.54 7.33 -0.92
C SER A 267 -9.77 6.18 -0.27
N ASP A 268 -10.17 5.78 0.94
CA ASP A 268 -9.78 4.45 1.41
C ASP A 268 -10.38 3.37 0.50
N CYS A 269 -9.76 2.18 0.47
CA CYS A 269 -10.07 1.16 -0.55
C CYS A 269 -11.48 0.60 -0.40
N GLY A 270 -12.32 0.83 -1.42
CA GLY A 270 -13.72 0.45 -1.42
C GLY A 270 -14.67 1.44 -0.71
N ALA A 271 -14.15 2.51 -0.09
CA ALA A 271 -14.97 3.45 0.69
C ALA A 271 -16.06 4.15 -0.13
N ILE A 272 -15.87 4.33 -1.45
CA ILE A 272 -16.92 4.92 -2.30
C ILE A 272 -18.01 3.89 -2.59
N SER A 273 -17.67 2.60 -2.74
CA SER A 273 -18.68 1.56 -2.91
C SER A 273 -19.59 1.39 -1.68
N ASP A 274 -19.11 1.75 -0.49
CA ASP A 274 -19.92 1.75 0.72
C ASP A 274 -21.12 2.72 0.65
N PHE A 275 -21.08 3.75 -0.22
CA PHE A 275 -22.17 4.71 -0.37
C PHE A 275 -23.47 4.07 -0.84
N TRP A 276 -23.39 3.00 -1.64
CA TRP A 276 -24.56 2.33 -2.21
C TRP A 276 -24.64 0.83 -1.87
N THR A 277 -23.63 0.24 -1.23
CA THR A 277 -23.66 -1.17 -0.87
C THR A 277 -24.68 -1.41 0.25
N PRO A 278 -25.61 -2.38 0.10
CA PRO A 278 -26.55 -2.72 1.16
C PRO A 278 -25.86 -3.08 2.48
N GLY A 279 -26.35 -2.54 3.59
CA GLY A 279 -25.77 -2.73 4.93
C GLY A 279 -24.55 -1.84 5.23
N CYS A 280 -24.11 -1.01 4.27
CA CYS A 280 -23.08 0.01 4.49
C CYS A 280 -23.70 1.39 4.72
N HIS A 281 -23.40 2.39 3.87
CA HIS A 281 -23.90 3.76 4.11
C HIS A 281 -25.30 4.02 3.55
N GLU A 282 -25.64 3.42 2.40
CA GLU A 282 -26.94 3.56 1.73
C GLU A 282 -27.37 5.01 1.46
N VAL A 283 -26.40 5.89 1.13
CA VAL A 283 -26.61 7.32 0.84
C VAL A 283 -26.68 7.64 -0.64
N SER A 284 -26.46 6.65 -1.49
CA SER A 284 -26.54 6.74 -2.95
C SER A 284 -27.21 5.50 -3.49
N PRO A 285 -28.00 5.59 -4.59
CA PRO A 285 -28.70 4.43 -5.14
C PRO A 285 -27.80 3.49 -5.96
N ASP A 286 -26.68 4.01 -6.47
CA ASP A 286 -25.79 3.28 -7.40
C ASP A 286 -24.38 3.85 -7.46
N ALA A 287 -23.49 3.17 -8.21
CA ALA A 287 -22.10 3.57 -8.38
C ALA A 287 -21.95 4.94 -9.09
N ALA A 288 -22.83 5.30 -10.03
CA ALA A 288 -22.72 6.55 -10.78
C ALA A 288 -22.99 7.76 -9.88
N SER A 289 -24.08 7.74 -9.12
CA SER A 289 -24.41 8.78 -8.16
C SER A 289 -23.46 8.84 -6.97
N ALA A 290 -22.95 7.69 -6.49
CA ALA A 290 -21.91 7.62 -5.46
C ALA A 290 -20.61 8.30 -5.93
N SER A 291 -20.17 7.98 -7.15
CA SER A 291 -18.99 8.58 -7.78
C SER A 291 -19.13 10.08 -7.97
N ALA A 292 -20.29 10.54 -8.46
CA ALA A 292 -20.58 11.95 -8.60
C ALA A 292 -20.52 12.68 -7.25
N LYS A 293 -21.18 12.14 -6.20
CA LYS A 293 -21.14 12.70 -4.84
C LYS A 293 -19.71 12.82 -4.33
N ALA A 294 -18.90 11.79 -4.46
CA ALA A 294 -17.51 11.77 -3.98
C ALA A 294 -16.65 12.83 -4.69
N VAL A 295 -16.68 12.90 -6.02
CA VAL A 295 -15.91 13.90 -6.80
C VAL A 295 -16.38 15.32 -6.49
N ILE A 296 -17.68 15.58 -6.45
CA ILE A 296 -18.24 16.89 -6.11
C ILE A 296 -17.82 17.32 -4.70
N SER A 297 -17.76 16.40 -3.75
CA SER A 297 -17.31 16.69 -2.39
C SER A 297 -15.79 16.86 -2.27
N GLY A 298 -15.00 16.48 -3.28
CA GLY A 298 -13.57 16.76 -3.36
C GLY A 298 -12.65 15.56 -3.30
N THR A 299 -13.15 14.31 -3.41
CA THR A 299 -12.33 13.11 -3.55
C THR A 299 -11.87 12.96 -4.99
N ASP A 300 -10.55 13.09 -5.22
CA ASP A 300 -9.95 13.15 -6.55
C ASP A 300 -9.61 11.76 -7.11
N LEU A 301 -9.26 10.82 -6.25
CA LEU A 301 -8.74 9.50 -6.59
C LEU A 301 -9.51 8.41 -5.83
N GLU A 302 -9.88 7.35 -6.50
CA GLU A 302 -10.52 6.19 -5.87
C GLU A 302 -9.56 5.00 -5.76
N CYS A 303 -9.43 4.43 -4.56
CA CYS A 303 -8.99 3.06 -4.39
C CYS A 303 -10.21 2.14 -4.52
N GLY A 304 -10.49 1.70 -5.74
CA GLY A 304 -11.70 0.92 -6.04
C GLY A 304 -12.04 0.91 -7.53
N ASN A 305 -13.33 0.75 -7.83
CA ASN A 305 -13.81 0.64 -9.20
C ASN A 305 -15.06 1.50 -9.51
N SER A 306 -15.59 2.25 -8.52
CA SER A 306 -16.85 3.00 -8.69
C SER A 306 -16.69 4.12 -9.72
N TYR A 307 -15.53 4.77 -9.79
CA TYR A 307 -15.25 5.86 -10.73
C TYR A 307 -15.29 5.45 -12.20
N LYS A 308 -15.29 4.14 -12.50
CA LYS A 308 -15.62 3.66 -13.86
C LYS A 308 -17.01 4.07 -14.33
N ALA A 309 -17.94 4.37 -13.38
CA ALA A 309 -19.28 4.84 -13.65
C ALA A 309 -19.40 6.37 -13.85
N LEU A 310 -18.30 7.14 -13.73
CA LEU A 310 -18.32 8.60 -13.94
C LEU A 310 -18.86 9.03 -15.33
N PRO A 311 -18.54 8.34 -16.45
CA PRO A 311 -19.14 8.67 -17.73
C PRO A 311 -20.68 8.55 -17.74
N ASP A 312 -21.22 7.56 -17.03
CA ASP A 312 -22.67 7.41 -16.92
C ASP A 312 -23.28 8.47 -15.99
N ALA A 313 -22.58 8.88 -14.94
CA ALA A 313 -22.97 9.99 -14.08
C ALA A 313 -23.05 11.32 -14.86
N VAL A 314 -22.11 11.57 -15.79
CA VAL A 314 -22.15 12.74 -16.69
C VAL A 314 -23.34 12.68 -17.62
N LYS A 315 -23.60 11.52 -18.26
CA LYS A 315 -24.77 11.32 -19.14
C LYS A 315 -26.10 11.55 -18.40
N ALA A 316 -26.17 11.14 -17.13
CA ALA A 316 -27.32 11.35 -16.27
C ALA A 316 -27.45 12.79 -15.74
N GLY A 317 -26.46 13.66 -15.97
CA GLY A 317 -26.44 15.03 -15.46
C GLY A 317 -26.16 15.15 -13.96
N ALA A 318 -25.67 14.08 -13.31
CA ALA A 318 -25.33 14.07 -11.88
C ALA A 318 -24.02 14.82 -11.58
N ILE A 319 -23.13 14.91 -12.56
CA ILE A 319 -21.86 15.64 -12.50
C ILE A 319 -21.51 16.19 -13.88
N THR A 320 -20.74 17.27 -13.93
CA THR A 320 -20.22 17.82 -15.19
C THR A 320 -18.80 17.32 -15.48
N GLU A 321 -18.42 17.22 -16.75
CA GLU A 321 -17.04 16.90 -17.12
C GLU A 321 -16.05 17.94 -16.57
N GLN A 322 -16.44 19.21 -16.45
CA GLN A 322 -15.59 20.25 -15.86
C GLN A 322 -15.25 19.99 -14.39
N GLN A 323 -16.16 19.40 -13.62
CA GLN A 323 -15.89 19.00 -12.23
C GLN A 323 -14.90 17.82 -12.18
N ILE A 324 -15.01 16.87 -13.10
CA ILE A 324 -14.06 15.77 -13.29
C ILE A 324 -12.68 16.31 -13.68
N ASN A 325 -12.60 17.28 -14.61
CA ASN A 325 -11.35 17.91 -15.02
C ASN A 325 -10.55 18.45 -13.83
N THR A 326 -11.23 19.06 -12.86
CA THR A 326 -10.57 19.59 -11.66
C THR A 326 -9.79 18.52 -10.88
N SER A 327 -10.33 17.32 -10.76
CA SER A 327 -9.64 16.20 -10.11
C SER A 327 -8.56 15.61 -11.00
N VAL A 328 -8.82 15.44 -12.29
CA VAL A 328 -7.83 14.92 -13.24
C VAL A 328 -6.63 15.84 -13.37
N GLU A 329 -6.83 17.16 -13.41
CA GLU A 329 -5.74 18.14 -13.44
C GLU A 329 -4.83 18.01 -12.20
N ARG A 330 -5.40 17.82 -11.01
CA ARG A 330 -4.60 17.58 -9.79
C ARG A 330 -3.79 16.28 -9.86
N LEU A 331 -4.39 15.20 -10.37
CA LEU A 331 -3.70 13.91 -10.54
C LEU A 331 -2.54 14.04 -11.54
N LEU A 332 -2.77 14.71 -12.65
CA LEU A 332 -1.72 14.95 -13.65
C LEU A 332 -0.62 15.88 -13.12
N GLU A 333 -0.99 16.96 -12.40
CA GLU A 333 -0.03 17.86 -11.74
C GLU A 333 0.88 17.07 -10.79
N ALA A 334 0.32 16.18 -9.97
CA ALA A 334 1.07 15.31 -9.08
C ALA A 334 2.07 14.42 -9.83
N ARG A 335 1.67 13.81 -10.94
CA ARG A 335 2.55 12.98 -11.77
C ARG A 335 3.68 13.80 -12.41
N PHE A 336 3.39 15.04 -12.84
CA PHE A 336 4.44 15.97 -13.31
C PHE A 336 5.39 16.38 -12.20
N GLU A 337 4.88 16.68 -11.00
CA GLU A 337 5.72 16.99 -9.83
C GLU A 337 6.61 15.81 -9.42
N LEU A 338 6.17 14.58 -9.60
CA LEU A 338 6.95 13.37 -9.33
C LEU A 338 7.98 13.03 -10.42
N GLY A 339 7.92 13.72 -11.57
CA GLY A 339 8.79 13.49 -12.73
C GLY A 339 8.42 12.24 -13.54
N ASP A 340 7.16 11.79 -13.48
CA ASP A 340 6.72 10.56 -14.13
C ASP A 340 6.74 10.64 -15.66
N PHE A 341 6.56 11.83 -16.21
CA PHE A 341 6.52 12.09 -17.67
C PHE A 341 7.83 12.63 -18.25
N ASP A 342 8.80 12.90 -17.41
CA ASP A 342 10.06 13.52 -17.83
C ASP A 342 11.19 12.47 -17.96
N PRO A 343 12.17 12.69 -18.84
CA PRO A 343 13.32 11.81 -18.95
C PRO A 343 14.05 11.63 -17.60
N ASP A 344 14.49 10.42 -17.30
CA ASP A 344 15.23 10.09 -16.07
C ASP A 344 16.44 11.00 -15.83
N SER A 345 17.07 11.51 -16.90
CA SER A 345 18.21 12.44 -16.81
C SER A 345 17.86 13.79 -16.15
N LEU A 346 16.60 14.21 -16.19
CA LEU A 346 16.09 15.44 -15.57
C LEU A 346 15.64 15.25 -14.13
N VAL A 347 15.32 14.01 -13.72
CA VAL A 347 14.79 13.69 -12.40
C VAL A 347 15.94 13.23 -11.51
N GLU A 348 16.40 14.07 -10.60
CA GLU A 348 17.57 13.78 -9.75
C GLU A 348 17.42 12.49 -8.93
N TRP A 349 16.22 12.16 -8.50
CA TRP A 349 15.94 11.01 -7.66
C TRP A 349 16.13 9.65 -8.37
N THR A 350 16.18 9.61 -9.70
CA THR A 350 16.47 8.39 -10.47
C THR A 350 17.93 7.96 -10.39
N ARG A 351 18.81 8.83 -9.86
CA ARG A 351 20.22 8.53 -9.64
C ARG A 351 20.50 7.78 -8.33
N ILE A 352 19.50 7.61 -7.47
CA ILE A 352 19.65 6.86 -6.23
C ILE A 352 19.89 5.37 -6.59
N PRO A 353 21.03 4.79 -6.19
CA PRO A 353 21.40 3.44 -6.61
C PRO A 353 20.64 2.38 -5.81
N GLU A 354 20.41 1.22 -6.41
CA GLU A 354 19.77 0.07 -5.73
C GLU A 354 20.54 -0.42 -4.49
N SER A 355 21.83 -0.13 -4.40
CA SER A 355 22.67 -0.50 -3.23
C SER A 355 22.26 0.17 -1.92
N VAL A 356 21.39 1.19 -1.94
CA VAL A 356 20.82 1.79 -0.72
C VAL A 356 19.80 0.85 -0.05
N ILE A 357 19.16 -0.06 -0.84
CA ILE A 357 18.12 -0.96 -0.36
C ILE A 357 18.71 -1.92 0.67
N ALA A 358 18.12 -1.91 1.86
CA ALA A 358 18.59 -2.69 3.02
C ALA A 358 20.09 -2.53 3.32
N SER A 359 20.63 -1.33 3.07
CA SER A 359 22.05 -1.02 3.29
C SER A 359 22.43 -1.09 4.78
N LYS A 360 23.75 -1.21 5.05
CA LYS A 360 24.27 -1.18 6.42
C LYS A 360 23.90 0.13 7.14
N ALA A 361 23.90 1.25 6.44
CA ALA A 361 23.53 2.55 7.00
C ALA A 361 22.06 2.60 7.42
N HIS A 362 21.15 2.10 6.58
CA HIS A 362 19.72 2.04 6.89
C HIS A 362 19.41 1.06 8.03
N LYS A 363 20.05 -0.11 8.04
CA LYS A 363 19.95 -1.07 9.17
C LYS A 363 20.47 -0.48 10.49
N LYS A 364 21.50 0.40 10.42
CA LYS A 364 21.95 1.12 11.61
C LYS A 364 20.89 2.08 12.14
N LEU A 365 20.18 2.81 11.29
CA LEU A 365 19.07 3.68 11.70
C LEU A 365 17.94 2.85 12.37
N ALA A 366 17.64 1.67 11.84
CA ALA A 366 16.65 0.77 12.44
C ALA A 366 17.09 0.32 13.85
N LEU A 367 18.38 -0.02 14.02
CA LEU A 367 18.94 -0.39 15.33
C LEU A 367 18.96 0.79 16.31
N ASP A 368 19.32 1.99 15.84
CA ASP A 368 19.34 3.19 16.67
C ASP A 368 17.92 3.49 17.18
N MET A 369 16.92 3.49 16.31
CA MET A 369 15.52 3.67 16.70
C MET A 369 15.03 2.55 17.64
N ALA A 370 15.39 1.30 17.38
CA ALA A 370 15.03 0.19 18.25
C ALA A 370 15.59 0.34 19.69
N ARG A 371 16.71 1.02 19.83
CA ARG A 371 17.29 1.33 21.15
C ARG A 371 16.58 2.49 21.83
N GLU A 372 16.26 3.54 21.09
CA GLU A 372 15.65 4.75 21.62
C GLU A 372 14.18 4.56 22.00
N GLN A 373 13.47 3.64 21.35
CA GLN A 373 12.07 3.34 21.69
C GLN A 373 11.87 2.57 23.01
N MET A 374 12.95 2.03 23.58
CA MET A 374 12.86 1.24 24.83
C MET A 374 12.70 2.15 26.05
N VAL A 375 11.58 2.04 26.74
CA VAL A 375 11.27 2.83 27.94
C VAL A 375 11.47 1.99 29.19
N LEU A 376 12.37 2.42 30.09
CA LEU A 376 12.60 1.78 31.37
C LEU A 376 11.56 2.26 32.39
N LEU A 377 10.49 1.49 32.58
CA LEU A 377 9.40 1.84 33.49
C LEU A 377 9.75 1.62 34.96
N HIS A 378 10.57 0.63 35.26
CA HIS A 378 10.95 0.29 36.61
C HIS A 378 12.30 -0.46 36.66
N ASN A 379 13.12 -0.18 37.64
CA ASN A 379 14.40 -0.87 37.85
C ASN A 379 14.62 -1.16 39.37
N LYS A 380 13.89 -2.15 39.86
CA LYS A 380 14.00 -2.55 41.29
C LYS A 380 15.38 -3.13 41.59
N ASN A 381 15.98 -2.69 42.67
CA ASN A 381 17.29 -3.14 43.16
C ASN A 381 18.42 -2.98 42.11
N ASN A 382 18.31 -2.04 41.18
CA ASN A 382 19.28 -1.84 40.08
C ASN A 382 19.60 -3.13 39.31
N THR A 383 18.60 -3.97 39.05
CA THR A 383 18.75 -5.23 38.31
C THR A 383 19.26 -4.99 36.87
N LEU A 384 18.93 -3.85 36.28
CA LEU A 384 19.44 -3.43 34.97
C LEU A 384 20.50 -2.33 35.11
N PRO A 385 21.53 -2.32 34.24
CA PRO A 385 21.81 -3.30 33.19
C PRO A 385 22.25 -4.65 33.73
N LEU A 386 21.91 -5.73 33.01
CA LEU A 386 22.43 -7.07 33.33
C LEU A 386 23.95 -7.09 33.19
N ALA A 387 24.63 -7.90 34.04
CA ALA A 387 26.05 -8.17 33.87
C ALA A 387 26.35 -8.78 32.49
N LYS A 388 27.48 -8.46 31.89
CA LYS A 388 27.86 -8.95 30.55
C LYS A 388 28.11 -10.46 30.51
N ASP A 389 28.37 -11.06 31.65
CA ASP A 389 28.60 -12.48 31.90
C ASP A 389 27.40 -13.15 32.61
N ALA A 390 26.25 -12.48 32.62
CA ALA A 390 25.02 -13.02 33.19
C ALA A 390 24.71 -14.41 32.60
N SER A 391 24.55 -15.38 33.48
CA SER A 391 24.16 -16.74 33.16
C SER A 391 22.77 -17.05 33.71
N ASP A 392 22.18 -18.17 33.28
CA ASP A 392 20.85 -18.61 33.73
C ASP A 392 19.72 -17.60 33.44
N ILE A 393 19.73 -17.05 32.21
CA ILE A 393 18.70 -16.16 31.73
C ILE A 393 17.58 -16.97 31.05
N VAL A 394 16.35 -16.70 31.42
CA VAL A 394 15.17 -17.30 30.77
C VAL A 394 14.42 -16.22 29.97
N VAL A 395 14.34 -16.41 28.67
CA VAL A 395 13.51 -15.60 27.79
C VAL A 395 12.17 -16.32 27.59
N MET A 396 11.08 -15.65 27.90
CA MET A 396 9.75 -16.25 27.92
C MET A 396 8.78 -15.53 26.97
N GLY A 397 7.80 -16.28 26.49
CA GLY A 397 6.69 -15.77 25.69
C GLY A 397 6.77 -16.16 24.20
N PRO A 398 5.62 -16.26 23.52
CA PRO A 398 5.55 -16.71 22.14
C PRO A 398 6.30 -15.78 21.18
N ASN A 399 6.21 -14.47 21.39
CA ASN A 399 6.79 -13.45 20.51
C ASN A 399 8.32 -13.34 20.63
N ALA A 400 8.92 -13.91 21.66
CA ALA A 400 10.36 -13.78 21.89
C ALA A 400 11.23 -14.47 20.82
N ALA A 401 10.70 -15.50 20.17
CA ALA A 401 11.37 -16.27 19.12
C ALA A 401 10.70 -16.10 17.73
N ASP A 402 9.59 -15.37 17.64
CA ASP A 402 8.86 -15.17 16.39
C ASP A 402 9.46 -13.99 15.60
N SER A 403 10.06 -14.30 14.45
CA SER A 403 10.63 -13.28 13.57
C SER A 403 9.58 -12.53 12.75
N THR A 404 8.46 -13.19 12.44
CA THR A 404 7.42 -12.61 11.56
C THR A 404 6.55 -11.61 12.29
N MET A 405 6.27 -11.82 13.55
CA MET A 405 5.53 -10.90 14.39
C MET A 405 6.19 -9.51 14.44
N MET A 406 7.53 -9.45 14.37
CA MET A 406 8.29 -8.21 14.38
C MET A 406 8.14 -7.39 13.09
N TRP A 407 7.60 -7.96 12.01
CA TRP A 407 7.45 -7.23 10.73
C TRP A 407 6.26 -6.26 10.74
N GLY A 408 5.28 -6.47 11.62
CA GLY A 408 4.11 -5.59 11.73
C GLY A 408 3.16 -5.69 10.54
N ILE A 409 2.46 -4.58 10.26
CA ILE A 409 1.54 -4.45 9.11
C ILE A 409 2.19 -3.61 8.00
N TYR A 410 1.82 -3.84 6.75
CA TYR A 410 2.39 -3.17 5.57
C TYR A 410 3.93 -3.25 5.51
N TYR A 411 4.48 -4.38 5.90
CA TYR A 411 5.92 -4.62 5.91
C TYR A 411 6.47 -4.91 4.50
N GLY A 412 7.76 -4.63 4.33
CA GLY A 412 8.58 -5.24 3.30
C GLY A 412 9.35 -6.44 3.87
N GLN A 413 10.09 -7.15 3.04
CA GLN A 413 10.85 -8.31 3.46
C GLN A 413 12.21 -7.88 4.04
N PRO A 414 12.50 -8.09 5.34
CA PRO A 414 13.83 -7.84 5.87
C PRO A 414 14.81 -8.91 5.38
N THR A 415 16.06 -8.54 5.20
CA THR A 415 17.12 -9.51 4.82
C THR A 415 17.47 -10.46 5.96
N HIS A 416 17.23 -10.05 7.20
CA HIS A 416 17.37 -10.84 8.41
C HIS A 416 16.63 -10.12 9.55
N THR A 417 15.95 -10.88 10.40
CA THR A 417 15.28 -10.35 11.61
C THR A 417 15.92 -10.95 12.84
N ILE A 418 16.48 -10.12 13.67
CA ILE A 418 17.05 -10.55 14.96
C ILE A 418 15.94 -10.54 16.00
N THR A 419 15.47 -11.71 16.42
CA THR A 419 14.48 -11.85 17.50
C THR A 419 15.08 -11.50 18.87
N VAL A 420 14.21 -11.24 19.86
CA VAL A 420 14.67 -11.00 21.25
C VAL A 420 15.53 -12.17 21.74
N LEU A 421 15.09 -13.40 21.50
CA LEU A 421 15.85 -14.60 21.89
C LEU A 421 17.21 -14.67 21.19
N GLU A 422 17.25 -14.43 19.88
CA GLU A 422 18.50 -14.41 19.11
C GLU A 422 19.44 -13.31 19.60
N GLY A 423 18.94 -12.10 19.82
CA GLY A 423 19.73 -10.99 20.34
C GLY A 423 20.33 -11.26 21.72
N MET A 424 19.57 -11.90 22.60
CA MET A 424 20.06 -12.32 23.93
C MET A 424 21.13 -13.40 23.80
N ARG A 425 20.92 -14.43 22.98
CA ARG A 425 21.91 -15.50 22.74
C ARG A 425 23.19 -14.98 22.09
N ASN A 426 23.11 -14.04 21.20
CA ASN A 426 24.28 -13.41 20.57
C ASN A 426 25.14 -12.65 21.57
N LYS A 427 24.57 -12.17 22.70
CA LYS A 427 25.29 -11.45 23.74
C LYS A 427 25.76 -12.33 24.88
N LEU A 428 24.97 -13.30 25.32
CA LEU A 428 25.15 -14.05 26.55
C LEU A 428 25.46 -15.55 26.30
N GLY A 429 25.43 -15.99 25.03
CA GLY A 429 25.75 -17.36 24.64
C GLY A 429 24.72 -18.41 25.06
N SER A 430 25.18 -19.62 25.38
CA SER A 430 24.36 -20.80 25.68
C SER A 430 23.60 -20.75 27.01
N GLY A 431 23.93 -19.80 27.88
CA GLY A 431 23.25 -19.60 29.19
C GLY A 431 21.81 -19.05 29.05
N VAL A 432 21.34 -18.77 27.81
CA VAL A 432 19.99 -18.25 27.55
C VAL A 432 19.05 -19.39 27.18
N ARG A 433 18.12 -19.71 28.08
CA ARG A 433 17.04 -20.68 27.88
C ARG A 433 15.81 -19.98 27.33
N TYR A 434 15.00 -20.70 26.56
CA TYR A 434 13.73 -20.22 26.02
C TYR A 434 12.56 -21.08 26.49
N VAL A 435 11.48 -20.41 26.91
CA VAL A 435 10.22 -21.04 27.29
C VAL A 435 9.09 -20.29 26.62
N LYS A 436 8.34 -20.93 25.71
CA LYS A 436 7.18 -20.31 25.05
C LYS A 436 6.14 -19.84 26.07
N GLY A 437 5.86 -20.64 27.09
CA GLY A 437 4.95 -20.33 28.18
C GLY A 437 3.48 -20.41 27.82
N CYS A 438 3.03 -19.67 26.83
CA CYS A 438 1.64 -19.64 26.35
C CYS A 438 1.57 -19.42 24.84
N ASP A 439 0.40 -19.60 24.28
CA ASP A 439 0.08 -19.17 22.92
C ASP A 439 -0.48 -17.74 22.90
N ILE A 440 -0.46 -17.09 21.73
CA ILE A 440 -0.99 -15.70 21.55
C ILE A 440 -2.50 -15.68 21.68
N THR A 441 -3.16 -16.78 21.29
CA THR A 441 -4.60 -16.93 21.33
C THR A 441 -4.96 -18.14 22.21
N SER A 442 -6.08 -18.05 22.94
CA SER A 442 -6.68 -19.17 23.67
C SER A 442 -7.42 -20.16 22.76
N MET A 443 -6.97 -20.31 21.53
CA MET A 443 -7.57 -21.28 20.62
C MET A 443 -7.30 -22.68 21.14
N THR A 444 -8.31 -23.52 21.18
CA THR A 444 -8.18 -24.98 21.20
C THR A 444 -7.07 -25.38 20.22
N GLU A 445 -6.13 -26.17 20.68
CA GLU A 445 -5.07 -26.70 19.83
C GLU A 445 -5.71 -27.32 18.58
N SER A 446 -5.43 -26.72 17.43
CA SER A 446 -5.81 -27.31 16.14
C SER A 446 -4.55 -27.96 15.59
N GLU A 447 -4.50 -29.27 15.66
CA GLU A 447 -3.49 -30.04 14.96
C GLU A 447 -3.80 -30.07 13.47
N SER A 448 -2.81 -29.76 12.63
CA SER A 448 -3.00 -29.89 11.18
C SER A 448 -3.11 -31.36 10.80
N ILE A 449 -4.18 -31.75 10.12
CA ILE A 449 -4.36 -33.12 9.63
C ILE A 449 -3.43 -33.47 8.45
N PHE A 450 -2.71 -32.50 7.87
CA PHE A 450 -1.85 -32.77 6.71
C PHE A 450 -0.77 -33.83 7.00
N GLY A 451 -0.26 -33.90 8.22
CA GLY A 451 0.66 -34.96 8.64
C GLY A 451 0.03 -36.36 8.68
N ARG A 452 -1.30 -36.45 8.71
CA ARG A 452 -2.08 -37.72 8.71
C ARG A 452 -2.73 -38.00 7.37
N MET A 453 -2.52 -37.17 6.35
CA MET A 453 -3.08 -37.39 5.02
C MET A 453 -2.18 -38.30 4.18
N THR A 454 -2.81 -39.04 3.30
CA THR A 454 -2.15 -39.92 2.33
C THR A 454 -2.66 -39.58 0.93
N GLY A 455 -1.75 -39.29 0.00
CA GLY A 455 -2.07 -39.03 -1.39
C GLY A 455 -2.59 -40.27 -2.11
N LEU A 456 -3.14 -40.09 -3.30
CA LEU A 456 -3.64 -41.22 -4.12
C LEU A 456 -2.52 -42.19 -4.52
N ASP A 457 -1.27 -41.75 -4.46
CA ASP A 457 -0.06 -42.55 -4.70
C ASP A 457 0.42 -43.33 -3.46
N GLY A 458 -0.31 -43.26 -2.35
CA GLY A 458 0.03 -43.89 -1.08
C GLY A 458 1.11 -43.18 -0.26
N LYS A 459 1.64 -42.06 -0.71
CA LYS A 459 2.63 -41.27 0.03
C LYS A 459 1.95 -40.30 1.01
N ALA A 460 2.69 -39.90 2.04
CA ALA A 460 2.20 -38.89 2.99
C ALA A 460 1.88 -37.57 2.28
N GLY A 461 0.75 -36.94 2.65
CA GLY A 461 0.28 -35.68 2.11
C GLY A 461 -0.83 -35.83 1.07
N MET A 462 -0.87 -34.91 0.10
CA MET A 462 -1.87 -34.90 -0.97
C MET A 462 -1.19 -34.93 -2.35
N THR A 463 -1.78 -35.70 -3.28
CA THR A 463 -1.38 -35.66 -4.69
C THR A 463 -1.99 -34.41 -5.34
N ALA A 464 -1.19 -33.62 -6.04
CA ALA A 464 -1.60 -32.43 -6.76
C ALA A 464 -1.39 -32.58 -8.26
N LYS A 465 -2.34 -32.09 -9.05
CA LYS A 465 -2.26 -31.97 -10.51
C LYS A 465 -2.53 -30.54 -10.92
N PHE A 466 -1.70 -30.01 -11.82
CA PHE A 466 -1.80 -28.63 -12.29
C PHE A 466 -2.06 -28.56 -13.80
N TRP A 467 -2.86 -27.58 -14.21
CA TRP A 467 -3.16 -27.27 -15.61
C TRP A 467 -2.93 -25.78 -15.87
N ASN A 468 -2.43 -25.42 -17.05
CA ASN A 468 -2.32 -24.03 -17.52
C ASN A 468 -3.63 -23.55 -18.17
N ASN A 469 -4.76 -23.83 -17.53
CA ASN A 469 -6.09 -23.31 -17.84
C ASN A 469 -6.95 -23.32 -16.57
N THR A 470 -8.07 -22.62 -16.61
CA THR A 470 -8.97 -22.44 -15.44
C THR A 470 -9.94 -23.62 -15.23
N ASP A 471 -10.08 -24.51 -16.21
CA ASP A 471 -11.13 -25.53 -16.26
C ASP A 471 -10.63 -26.96 -16.00
N MET A 472 -9.32 -27.14 -15.78
CA MET A 472 -8.66 -28.44 -15.61
C MET A 472 -8.80 -29.33 -16.86
N ASP A 473 -8.83 -28.71 -18.05
CA ASP A 473 -8.99 -29.41 -19.31
C ASP A 473 -7.64 -29.95 -19.85
N GLY A 474 -7.70 -31.10 -20.51
CA GLY A 474 -6.54 -31.77 -21.07
C GLY A 474 -5.65 -32.49 -20.05
N GLN A 475 -4.40 -32.77 -20.43
CA GLN A 475 -3.42 -33.41 -19.55
C GLN A 475 -2.83 -32.39 -18.59
N PRO A 476 -2.61 -32.74 -17.30
CA PRO A 476 -1.93 -31.87 -16.36
C PRO A 476 -0.48 -31.60 -16.82
N VAL A 477 -0.01 -30.38 -16.67
CA VAL A 477 1.37 -29.98 -16.96
C VAL A 477 2.35 -30.38 -15.87
N TYR A 478 1.83 -30.61 -14.67
CA TYR A 478 2.63 -31.08 -13.54
C TYR A 478 1.79 -31.95 -12.60
N GLU A 479 2.40 -33.02 -12.10
CA GLU A 479 1.88 -33.83 -11.01
C GLU A 479 2.92 -33.95 -9.90
N GLY A 480 2.53 -33.81 -8.64
CA GLY A 480 3.42 -33.89 -7.49
C GLY A 480 2.72 -34.25 -6.20
N ASN A 481 3.50 -34.49 -5.16
CA ASN A 481 2.99 -34.74 -3.81
C ASN A 481 3.31 -33.55 -2.89
N TYR A 482 2.32 -33.16 -2.10
CA TYR A 482 2.43 -32.05 -1.14
C TYR A 482 2.23 -32.61 0.28
N SER A 483 3.31 -32.64 1.07
CA SER A 483 3.31 -33.14 2.45
C SER A 483 2.91 -32.08 3.49
N SER A 484 2.73 -30.84 3.07
CA SER A 484 2.23 -29.73 3.89
C SER A 484 0.99 -29.09 3.26
N HIS A 485 0.29 -28.23 4.01
CA HIS A 485 -0.87 -27.52 3.47
C HIS A 485 -0.48 -26.66 2.24
N PRO A 486 -1.32 -26.64 1.20
CA PRO A 486 -1.10 -25.80 0.04
C PRO A 486 -1.07 -24.33 0.42
N GLN A 487 0.00 -23.65 0.03
CA GLN A 487 0.14 -22.22 0.21
C GLN A 487 0.71 -21.60 -1.06
N PHE A 488 -0.11 -20.84 -1.77
CA PHE A 488 0.21 -20.22 -3.05
C PHE A 488 0.20 -18.70 -2.94
N ASP A 489 0.97 -18.18 -2.00
CA ASP A 489 1.21 -16.73 -1.91
C ASP A 489 2.57 -16.43 -2.53
N THR A 490 2.53 -15.93 -3.77
CA THR A 490 3.75 -15.63 -4.53
C THR A 490 4.03 -14.14 -4.64
N GLY A 491 3.10 -13.30 -4.21
CA GLY A 491 3.15 -11.90 -4.58
C GLY A 491 3.25 -11.69 -6.12
N GLY A 492 2.82 -12.71 -6.91
CA GLY A 492 2.80 -12.68 -8.36
C GLY A 492 4.15 -12.93 -9.07
N ASN A 493 5.15 -13.46 -8.37
CA ASN A 493 6.51 -13.53 -8.91
C ASN A 493 7.12 -14.95 -9.02
N THR A 494 6.40 -15.98 -8.61
CA THR A 494 6.95 -17.34 -8.58
C THR A 494 5.93 -18.34 -9.11
N VAL A 495 6.35 -19.23 -10.01
CA VAL A 495 5.53 -20.36 -10.45
C VAL A 495 5.42 -21.41 -9.32
N PHE A 496 4.28 -22.07 -9.21
CA PHE A 496 3.99 -23.00 -8.11
C PHE A 496 4.61 -24.37 -8.31
N ALA A 497 4.84 -24.77 -9.57
CA ALA A 497 5.49 -26.02 -9.93
C ALA A 497 6.12 -25.89 -11.32
N PRO A 498 7.06 -26.77 -11.69
CA PRO A 498 7.68 -26.75 -13.03
C PRO A 498 6.63 -26.83 -14.15
N GLY A 499 6.70 -25.90 -15.10
CA GLY A 499 5.80 -25.83 -16.26
C GLY A 499 4.45 -25.17 -15.98
N VAL A 500 4.15 -24.78 -14.75
CA VAL A 500 2.90 -24.06 -14.39
C VAL A 500 3.09 -22.56 -14.67
N GLU A 501 2.09 -21.95 -15.31
CA GLU A 501 2.08 -20.51 -15.57
C GLU A 501 1.65 -19.71 -14.33
N LEU A 502 2.01 -18.42 -14.27
CA LEU A 502 1.66 -17.52 -13.16
C LEU A 502 0.19 -17.08 -13.17
N LYS A 503 -0.45 -17.18 -14.32
CA LYS A 503 -1.85 -16.76 -14.55
C LYS A 503 -2.62 -17.86 -15.22
N ASP A 504 -3.94 -17.84 -15.01
CA ASP A 504 -4.89 -18.72 -15.70
C ASP A 504 -4.55 -20.21 -15.54
N PHE A 505 -4.07 -20.60 -14.37
CA PHE A 505 -3.83 -21.98 -14.00
C PHE A 505 -4.92 -22.52 -13.05
N SER A 506 -5.02 -23.82 -12.98
CA SER A 506 -5.84 -24.52 -11.98
C SER A 506 -5.08 -25.67 -11.34
N VAL A 507 -5.49 -26.06 -10.14
CA VAL A 507 -4.89 -27.17 -9.40
C VAL A 507 -5.94 -28.00 -8.72
N ARG A 508 -5.75 -29.34 -8.71
CA ARG A 508 -6.58 -30.28 -7.95
C ARG A 508 -5.69 -31.04 -6.97
N PHE A 509 -6.04 -30.92 -5.68
CA PHE A 509 -5.45 -31.72 -4.62
C PHE A 509 -6.37 -32.90 -4.29
N ASN A 510 -5.79 -34.09 -4.17
CA ASN A 510 -6.50 -35.30 -3.77
C ASN A 510 -5.71 -35.97 -2.65
N GLY A 511 -6.43 -36.46 -1.64
CA GLY A 511 -5.84 -37.21 -0.54
C GLY A 511 -6.90 -37.87 0.29
N ASN A 512 -6.48 -38.86 1.07
CA ASN A 512 -7.29 -39.58 2.03
C ASN A 512 -6.87 -39.15 3.43
N PHE A 513 -7.84 -39.05 4.32
CA PHE A 513 -7.64 -38.86 5.74
C PHE A 513 -8.35 -39.96 6.51
N THR A 514 -7.63 -40.62 7.41
CA THR A 514 -8.22 -41.65 8.29
C THR A 514 -8.31 -41.05 9.70
N ALA A 515 -9.54 -40.96 10.21
CA ALA A 515 -9.79 -40.52 11.56
C ALA A 515 -9.71 -41.70 12.53
N ASP A 516 -8.90 -41.59 13.58
CA ASP A 516 -8.79 -42.62 14.62
C ASP A 516 -9.98 -42.59 15.59
N LYS A 517 -10.71 -41.49 15.61
CA LYS A 517 -11.90 -41.25 16.44
C LYS A 517 -12.83 -40.25 15.75
N THR A 518 -14.07 -40.17 16.23
CA THR A 518 -15.00 -39.12 15.78
C THR A 518 -14.44 -37.75 16.20
N GLU A 519 -14.17 -36.88 15.22
CA GLU A 519 -13.64 -35.55 15.45
C GLU A 519 -14.27 -34.55 14.49
N THR A 520 -14.25 -33.26 14.87
CA THR A 520 -14.70 -32.17 14.01
C THR A 520 -13.48 -31.57 13.32
N LEU A 521 -13.49 -31.58 11.99
CA LEU A 521 -12.47 -30.93 11.19
C LEU A 521 -12.90 -29.50 10.84
N CYS A 522 -12.02 -28.54 11.04
CA CYS A 522 -12.19 -27.18 10.58
C CYS A 522 -11.36 -26.97 9.33
N VAL A 523 -11.99 -26.68 8.21
CA VAL A 523 -11.28 -26.29 6.98
C VAL A 523 -11.20 -24.78 6.91
N ARG A 524 -9.99 -24.26 6.94
CA ARG A 524 -9.72 -22.84 6.71
C ARG A 524 -9.10 -22.68 5.34
N TYR A 525 -9.64 -21.77 4.53
CA TYR A 525 -9.08 -21.43 3.23
C TYR A 525 -9.07 -19.93 3.04
N LEU A 526 -8.06 -19.46 2.32
CA LEU A 526 -7.95 -18.13 1.74
C LEU A 526 -7.69 -18.34 0.25
N ASN A 527 -8.52 -17.77 -0.61
CA ASN A 527 -8.37 -17.96 -2.05
C ASN A 527 -8.62 -16.65 -2.80
N ASP A 528 -7.93 -16.54 -3.92
CA ASP A 528 -8.18 -15.57 -4.97
C ASP A 528 -8.57 -16.37 -6.22
N GLY A 529 -9.81 -16.20 -6.68
CA GLY A 529 -10.42 -17.03 -7.73
C GLY A 529 -11.38 -18.11 -7.21
N ARG A 530 -11.56 -19.18 -7.97
CA ARG A 530 -12.53 -20.22 -7.68
C ARG A 530 -11.97 -21.30 -6.75
N ILE A 531 -12.75 -21.69 -5.72
CA ILE A 531 -12.44 -22.82 -4.85
C ILE A 531 -13.61 -23.80 -4.78
N ARG A 532 -13.30 -25.12 -4.84
CA ARG A 532 -14.24 -26.20 -4.55
C ARG A 532 -13.61 -27.20 -3.59
N LEU A 533 -14.31 -27.51 -2.50
CA LEU A 533 -13.94 -28.59 -1.58
C LEU A 533 -14.99 -29.72 -1.67
N ILE A 534 -14.51 -30.90 -1.93
CA ILE A 534 -15.34 -32.13 -2.00
C ILE A 534 -14.79 -33.10 -0.96
N VAL A 535 -15.68 -33.67 -0.12
CA VAL A 535 -15.34 -34.71 0.87
C VAL A 535 -16.29 -35.86 0.68
N ASN A 536 -15.76 -37.05 0.42
CA ASN A 536 -16.55 -38.28 0.17
C ASN A 536 -17.63 -38.13 -0.92
N GLY A 537 -17.38 -37.27 -1.92
CA GLY A 537 -18.33 -36.98 -3.00
C GLY A 537 -19.24 -35.78 -2.73
N ASP A 538 -19.38 -35.35 -1.49
CA ASP A 538 -20.20 -34.17 -1.13
C ASP A 538 -19.43 -32.86 -1.29
N THR A 539 -20.02 -31.90 -1.99
CA THR A 539 -19.44 -30.57 -2.16
C THR A 539 -19.73 -29.71 -0.93
N LEU A 540 -18.72 -29.49 -0.10
CA LEU A 540 -18.82 -28.65 1.11
C LEU A 540 -18.60 -27.17 0.84
N VAL A 541 -17.77 -26.85 -0.14
CA VAL A 541 -17.49 -25.46 -0.56
C VAL A 541 -17.51 -25.41 -2.10
N ASN A 542 -18.15 -24.40 -2.64
CA ASN A 542 -18.11 -24.05 -4.05
C ASN A 542 -18.33 -22.54 -4.16
N ARG A 543 -17.25 -21.79 -4.29
CA ARG A 543 -17.28 -20.32 -4.35
C ARG A 543 -16.43 -19.81 -5.50
N ASN A 544 -16.93 -18.77 -6.14
CA ASN A 544 -16.19 -17.90 -7.06
C ASN A 544 -16.04 -16.56 -6.36
N ASN A 545 -14.86 -15.97 -6.41
CA ASN A 545 -14.71 -14.57 -6.00
C ASN A 545 -15.26 -13.67 -7.08
#